data_ff7d1f4dff33fcc6cb5ca28968edc4b4
#
_entry.id   ff7d1f4dff33fcc6cb5ca28968edc4b4
#
_cell.length_a   1.000
_cell.length_b   1.000
_cell.length_c   1.000
_cell.angle_alpha   90.00
_cell.angle_beta   90.00
_cell.angle_gamma   90.00
#
_symmetry.space_group_name_H-M   'P 1'
#
loop_
_entity.id
_entity.type
_entity.pdbx_description
1 polymer ?
#
loop_
_entity_poly.entity_id
_entity_poly.type
_entity_poly.pdbx_seq_one_letter_code
_entity_poly.pdbx_strand_id
1 'polypeptide(L)'
;MTHSVSRFLRNAAFLTIASASIAWAAPSPESVIKNHFKTYLGQKPDEVRKTDYGNLYEVRLGTDIVYSDPNGLYLIMGNVIDMQSKKNLTEERVDQVSKIDFNALPKQYAIKMVKGDGSAQMAVFSDPNCGHCKYLEKNLQKVDNVTIYLFPMTMLSDSSKTISENAWCSDNPVKSWQDWMLNGKKPVKTKVTCSLPAKEVKQLADSLGIRGTPTLFFSDGTRVPGAVEAQDINFKLKTLR
;
A
#
# COMPACT_ATOMS: atom_id res chain seq x y z
N MET A 1 23.35 -67.81 -77.70
CA MET A 1 23.21 -66.36 -77.92
C MET A 1 22.33 -65.86 -76.78
N THR A 2 22.93 -65.32 -75.73
CA THR A 2 22.27 -64.90 -74.50
C THR A 2 22.46 -63.42 -74.30
N HIS A 3 21.39 -62.68 -74.41
CA HIS A 3 21.40 -61.25 -74.11
C HIS A 3 21.07 -61.01 -72.60
N SER A 4 22.10 -60.47 -71.90
CA SER A 4 21.95 -60.00 -70.55
C SER A 4 21.36 -58.58 -70.57
N VAL A 5 20.24 -58.36 -69.78
CA VAL A 5 19.64 -57.04 -69.60
C VAL A 5 19.95 -56.59 -68.18
N SER A 6 20.84 -55.60 -68.10
CA SER A 6 21.19 -54.93 -66.84
C SER A 6 20.06 -54.02 -66.40
N ARG A 7 19.52 -54.22 -65.13
CA ARG A 7 18.54 -53.33 -64.47
C ARG A 7 19.30 -52.26 -63.69
N PHE A 8 19.19 -51.00 -64.08
CA PHE A 8 19.56 -49.87 -63.32
C PHE A 8 18.50 -49.56 -62.26
N LEU A 9 18.81 -49.80 -61.00
CA LEU A 9 18.01 -49.30 -59.84
C LEU A 9 18.37 -47.82 -59.62
N ARG A 10 17.42 -46.92 -59.84
CA ARG A 10 17.49 -45.51 -59.45
C ARG A 10 16.97 -45.40 -58.01
N ASN A 11 17.88 -45.18 -57.05
CA ASN A 11 17.54 -44.82 -55.71
C ASN A 11 17.06 -43.35 -55.70
N ALA A 12 15.74 -43.18 -55.51
CA ALA A 12 15.15 -41.85 -55.23
C ALA A 12 15.21 -41.64 -53.69
N ALA A 13 16.13 -40.80 -53.24
CA ALA A 13 16.16 -40.35 -51.86
C ALA A 13 15.05 -39.32 -51.66
N PHE A 14 13.99 -39.68 -50.94
CA PHE A 14 12.98 -38.73 -50.49
C PHE A 14 13.56 -37.93 -49.31
N LEU A 15 13.90 -36.66 -49.58
CA LEU A 15 14.20 -35.67 -48.51
C LEU A 15 12.85 -35.28 -47.87
N THR A 16 12.57 -35.77 -46.71
CA THR A 16 11.45 -35.29 -45.88
C THR A 16 11.90 -33.97 -45.20
N ILE A 17 11.41 -32.85 -45.71
CA ILE A 17 11.56 -31.54 -45.06
C ILE A 17 10.56 -31.54 -43.89
N ALA A 18 11.09 -31.70 -42.67
CA ALA A 18 10.32 -31.49 -41.46
C ALA A 18 10.08 -29.99 -41.30
N SER A 19 8.89 -29.53 -41.63
CA SER A 19 8.43 -28.16 -41.39
C SER A 19 8.22 -27.99 -39.87
N ALA A 20 9.19 -27.42 -39.18
CA ALA A 20 9.01 -26.98 -37.78
C ALA A 20 8.03 -25.81 -37.77
N SER A 21 6.77 -26.07 -37.46
CA SER A 21 5.79 -25.01 -37.18
C SER A 21 6.19 -24.28 -35.90
N ILE A 22 6.68 -23.07 -36.03
CA ILE A 22 6.87 -22.18 -34.90
C ILE A 22 5.46 -21.75 -34.48
N ALA A 23 4.91 -22.43 -33.48
CA ALA A 23 3.68 -22.03 -32.83
C ALA A 23 4.01 -20.73 -32.00
N TRP A 24 3.59 -19.58 -32.49
CA TRP A 24 3.57 -18.38 -31.72
C TRP A 24 2.52 -18.54 -30.63
N ALA A 25 2.96 -18.70 -29.38
CA ALA A 25 2.04 -18.74 -28.26
C ALA A 25 1.31 -17.38 -28.18
N ALA A 26 -0.02 -17.41 -28.12
CA ALA A 26 -0.80 -16.20 -27.89
C ALA A 26 -0.35 -15.54 -26.56
N PRO A 27 -0.33 -14.20 -26.50
CA PRO A 27 0.07 -13.51 -25.28
C PRO A 27 -0.86 -13.91 -24.12
N SER A 28 -0.28 -14.08 -22.92
CA SER A 28 -1.08 -14.42 -21.74
C SER A 28 -2.01 -13.26 -21.36
N PRO A 29 -3.18 -13.54 -20.75
CA PRO A 29 -4.08 -12.49 -20.26
C PRO A 29 -3.36 -11.46 -19.37
N GLU A 30 -2.43 -11.89 -18.51
CA GLU A 30 -1.64 -11.00 -17.65
C GLU A 30 -0.80 -10.02 -18.47
N SER A 31 -0.22 -10.48 -19.58
CA SER A 31 0.59 -9.62 -20.45
C SER A 31 -0.28 -8.64 -21.23
N VAL A 32 -1.45 -9.08 -21.70
CA VAL A 32 -2.43 -8.24 -22.39
C VAL A 32 -2.93 -7.13 -21.46
N ILE A 33 -3.35 -7.49 -20.25
CA ILE A 33 -3.83 -6.55 -19.23
C ILE A 33 -2.73 -5.53 -18.89
N LYS A 34 -1.50 -5.96 -18.60
CA LYS A 34 -0.37 -5.05 -18.32
C LYS A 34 -0.13 -4.06 -19.46
N ASN A 35 -0.21 -4.54 -20.70
CA ASN A 35 -0.02 -3.67 -21.88
C ASN A 35 -1.16 -2.66 -22.02
N HIS A 36 -2.43 -3.06 -21.81
CA HIS A 36 -3.59 -2.18 -21.89
C HIS A 36 -3.56 -1.11 -20.78
N PHE A 37 -3.22 -1.47 -19.54
CA PHE A 37 -3.05 -0.50 -18.46
C PHE A 37 -1.98 0.54 -18.79
N LYS A 38 -0.86 0.10 -19.36
CA LYS A 38 0.21 1.03 -19.81
C LYS A 38 -0.27 1.92 -20.95
N THR A 39 -0.93 1.34 -21.95
CA THR A 39 -1.32 2.03 -23.19
C THR A 39 -2.46 3.02 -22.97
N TYR A 40 -3.52 2.61 -22.26
CA TYR A 40 -4.74 3.38 -22.13
C TYR A 40 -4.80 4.24 -20.86
N LEU A 41 -4.11 3.83 -19.78
CA LEU A 41 -4.14 4.51 -18.49
C LEU A 41 -2.79 5.16 -18.13
N GLY A 42 -1.73 4.91 -18.88
CA GLY A 42 -0.38 5.39 -18.58
C GLY A 42 0.22 4.79 -17.30
N GLN A 43 -0.41 3.72 -16.76
CA GLN A 43 -0.03 3.07 -15.50
C GLN A 43 0.61 1.71 -15.75
N LYS A 44 1.64 1.39 -15.00
CA LYS A 44 2.27 0.06 -15.03
C LYS A 44 1.85 -0.72 -13.79
N PRO A 45 1.05 -1.79 -13.93
CA PRO A 45 0.72 -2.64 -12.80
C PRO A 45 1.96 -3.30 -12.20
N ASP A 46 2.02 -3.35 -10.86
CA ASP A 46 3.05 -4.09 -10.14
C ASP A 46 2.84 -5.60 -10.28
N GLU A 47 1.57 -6.00 -10.24
CA GLU A 47 1.17 -7.40 -10.33
C GLU A 47 -0.15 -7.52 -11.10
N VAL A 48 -0.28 -8.56 -11.91
CA VAL A 48 -1.54 -9.02 -12.50
C VAL A 48 -1.62 -10.51 -12.27
N ARG A 49 -2.68 -10.97 -11.64
CA ARG A 49 -2.89 -12.40 -11.36
C ARG A 49 -4.34 -12.80 -11.60
N LYS A 50 -4.55 -14.05 -12.04
CA LYS A 50 -5.87 -14.63 -12.14
C LYS A 50 -6.46 -14.83 -10.74
N THR A 51 -7.75 -14.55 -10.57
CA THR A 51 -8.49 -14.85 -9.34
C THR A 51 -9.22 -16.19 -9.47
N ASP A 52 -9.64 -16.74 -8.33
CA ASP A 52 -10.45 -17.98 -8.30
C ASP A 52 -11.96 -17.72 -8.47
N TYR A 53 -12.34 -16.45 -8.71
CA TYR A 53 -13.74 -16.03 -8.79
C TYR A 53 -14.02 -15.16 -10.02
N GLY A 54 -15.22 -15.34 -10.61
CA GLY A 54 -15.77 -14.47 -11.65
C GLY A 54 -14.95 -14.36 -12.94
N ASN A 55 -14.00 -15.26 -13.21
CA ASN A 55 -13.05 -15.16 -14.32
C ASN A 55 -12.36 -13.78 -14.41
N LEU A 56 -12.14 -13.15 -13.26
CA LEU A 56 -11.50 -11.85 -13.14
C LEU A 56 -9.98 -12.00 -12.94
N TYR A 57 -9.27 -10.96 -13.35
CA TYR A 57 -7.87 -10.75 -13.03
C TYR A 57 -7.74 -9.60 -12.03
N GLU A 58 -7.04 -9.85 -10.93
CA GLU A 58 -6.63 -8.83 -9.98
C GLU A 58 -5.45 -8.06 -10.56
N VAL A 59 -5.52 -6.74 -10.49
CA VAL A 59 -4.47 -5.82 -10.94
C VAL A 59 -4.07 -4.95 -9.76
N ARG A 60 -2.81 -5.06 -9.33
CA ARG A 60 -2.25 -4.28 -8.23
C ARG A 60 -1.50 -3.06 -8.74
N LEU A 61 -1.83 -1.91 -8.19
CA LEU A 61 -1.22 -0.60 -8.44
C LEU A 61 -0.77 0.01 -7.10
N GLY A 62 0.46 -0.28 -6.68
CA GLY A 62 0.92 0.04 -5.32
C GLY A 62 0.14 -0.76 -4.28
N THR A 63 -0.63 -0.07 -3.46
CA THR A 63 -1.55 -0.67 -2.47
C THR A 63 -3.00 -0.79 -2.96
N ASP A 64 -3.30 -0.26 -4.14
CA ASP A 64 -4.64 -0.32 -4.70
C ASP A 64 -4.86 -1.63 -5.45
N ILE A 65 -6.03 -2.21 -5.27
CA ILE A 65 -6.47 -3.41 -5.98
C ILE A 65 -7.68 -3.04 -6.86
N VAL A 66 -7.55 -3.35 -8.12
CA VAL A 66 -8.64 -3.25 -9.11
C VAL A 66 -8.73 -4.55 -9.89
N TYR A 67 -9.77 -4.72 -10.70
CA TYR A 67 -9.97 -5.95 -11.45
C TYR A 67 -10.14 -5.67 -12.94
N SER A 68 -9.87 -6.68 -13.75
CA SER A 68 -10.06 -6.64 -15.19
C SER A 68 -10.61 -7.97 -15.71
N ASP A 69 -11.26 -7.93 -16.88
CA ASP A 69 -11.56 -9.12 -17.64
C ASP A 69 -10.28 -9.73 -18.26
N PRO A 70 -10.30 -10.98 -18.75
CA PRO A 70 -9.11 -11.63 -19.32
C PRO A 70 -8.50 -10.92 -20.53
N ASN A 71 -9.31 -10.12 -21.24
CA ASN A 71 -8.85 -9.38 -22.41
C ASN A 71 -8.33 -7.99 -22.10
N GLY A 72 -8.42 -7.54 -20.82
CA GLY A 72 -7.97 -6.22 -20.39
C GLY A 72 -8.80 -5.05 -20.94
N LEU A 73 -10.04 -5.30 -21.35
CA LEU A 73 -10.92 -4.29 -21.96
C LEU A 73 -11.73 -3.51 -20.94
N TYR A 74 -11.96 -4.09 -19.77
CA TYR A 74 -12.78 -3.49 -18.73
C TYR A 74 -11.97 -3.34 -17.44
N LEU A 75 -12.03 -2.14 -16.85
CA LEU A 75 -11.54 -1.84 -15.52
C LEU A 75 -12.71 -1.86 -14.54
N ILE A 76 -12.61 -2.70 -13.50
CA ILE A 76 -13.62 -2.81 -12.45
C ILE A 76 -13.00 -2.28 -11.16
N MET A 77 -13.59 -1.23 -10.62
CA MET A 77 -13.18 -0.60 -9.35
C MET A 77 -14.25 -0.89 -8.30
N GLY A 78 -13.87 -1.51 -7.21
CA GLY A 78 -14.79 -1.86 -6.14
C GLY A 78 -14.35 -3.10 -5.37
N ASN A 79 -15.23 -3.56 -4.48
CA ASN A 79 -14.97 -4.71 -3.62
C ASN A 79 -15.62 -5.98 -4.18
N VAL A 80 -14.89 -7.08 -4.11
CA VAL A 80 -15.42 -8.42 -4.32
C VAL A 80 -15.76 -9.00 -2.94
N ILE A 81 -17.04 -9.30 -2.75
CA ILE A 81 -17.55 -9.89 -1.51
C ILE A 81 -17.91 -11.35 -1.79
N ASP A 82 -17.32 -12.26 -1.04
CA ASP A 82 -17.78 -13.65 -1.01
C ASP A 82 -19.10 -13.71 -0.24
N MET A 83 -20.18 -13.96 -0.97
CA MET A 83 -21.55 -13.97 -0.41
C MET A 83 -21.77 -15.10 0.59
N GLN A 84 -21.04 -16.19 0.47
CA GLN A 84 -21.18 -17.36 1.35
C GLN A 84 -20.46 -17.12 2.69
N SER A 85 -19.21 -16.70 2.64
CA SER A 85 -18.40 -16.40 3.85
C SER A 85 -18.61 -14.98 4.37
N LYS A 86 -19.26 -14.09 3.61
CA LYS A 86 -19.43 -12.64 3.85
C LYS A 86 -18.11 -11.89 3.97
N LYS A 87 -17.02 -12.45 3.46
CA LYS A 87 -15.71 -11.83 3.47
C LYS A 87 -15.53 -10.85 2.32
N ASN A 88 -14.87 -9.74 2.59
CA ASN A 88 -14.42 -8.79 1.59
C ASN A 88 -13.02 -9.22 1.10
N LEU A 89 -12.99 -9.95 -0.03
CA LEU A 89 -11.76 -10.49 -0.59
C LEU A 89 -10.79 -9.38 -1.07
N THR A 90 -11.35 -8.26 -1.53
CA THR A 90 -10.54 -7.09 -1.91
C THR A 90 -9.85 -6.47 -0.71
N GLU A 91 -10.56 -6.28 0.39
CA GLU A 91 -10.01 -5.72 1.63
C GLU A 91 -8.94 -6.64 2.23
N GLU A 92 -9.21 -7.95 2.31
CA GLU A 92 -8.21 -8.95 2.75
C GLU A 92 -6.93 -8.85 1.91
N ARG A 93 -7.07 -8.63 0.59
CA ARG A 93 -5.91 -8.50 -0.30
C ARG A 93 -5.19 -7.17 -0.13
N VAL A 94 -5.91 -6.06 0.00
CA VAL A 94 -5.35 -4.74 0.30
C VAL A 94 -4.57 -4.80 1.62
N ASP A 95 -5.11 -5.43 2.64
CA ASP A 95 -4.43 -5.62 3.93
C ASP A 95 -3.12 -6.39 3.77
N GLN A 96 -3.11 -7.45 2.95
CA GLN A 96 -1.89 -8.22 2.69
C GLN A 96 -0.80 -7.42 1.99
N VAL A 97 -1.16 -6.68 0.90
CA VAL A 97 -0.18 -5.96 0.07
C VAL A 97 0.26 -4.62 0.66
N SER A 98 -0.50 -4.09 1.63
CA SER A 98 -0.19 -2.83 2.32
C SER A 98 0.55 -3.00 3.64
N LYS A 99 0.82 -4.25 4.06
CA LYS A 99 1.64 -4.50 5.25
C LYS A 99 3.06 -3.98 5.07
N ILE A 100 3.59 -3.41 6.16
CA ILE A 100 4.95 -2.88 6.22
C ILE A 100 5.80 -3.63 7.24
N ASP A 101 7.11 -3.51 7.12
CA ASP A 101 7.99 -3.80 8.25
C ASP A 101 7.96 -2.62 9.23
N PHE A 102 7.18 -2.76 10.29
CA PHE A 102 7.02 -1.73 11.32
C PHE A 102 8.34 -1.38 12.02
N ASN A 103 9.27 -2.35 12.12
CA ASN A 103 10.55 -2.12 12.77
C ASN A 103 11.50 -1.28 11.92
N ALA A 104 11.33 -1.30 10.60
CA ALA A 104 12.08 -0.48 9.66
C ALA A 104 11.64 1.00 9.63
N LEU A 105 10.53 1.36 10.32
CA LEU A 105 10.11 2.76 10.40
C LEU A 105 11.17 3.62 11.08
N PRO A 106 11.58 4.77 10.49
CA PRO A 106 12.56 5.69 11.05
C PRO A 106 11.94 6.50 12.21
N LYS A 107 11.82 5.87 13.37
CA LYS A 107 11.11 6.39 14.56
C LYS A 107 11.72 7.70 15.09
N GLN A 108 12.95 8.04 14.69
CA GLN A 108 13.58 9.34 15.01
C GLN A 108 12.89 10.54 14.34
N TYR A 109 12.06 10.33 13.33
CA TYR A 109 11.26 11.36 12.66
C TYR A 109 9.84 11.47 13.22
N ALA A 110 9.54 10.77 14.30
CA ALA A 110 8.24 10.76 14.94
C ALA A 110 8.24 11.45 16.32
N ILE A 111 7.14 12.10 16.66
CA ILE A 111 6.85 12.48 18.04
C ILE A 111 6.45 11.20 18.79
N LYS A 112 7.26 10.78 19.76
CA LYS A 112 7.00 9.57 20.56
C LYS A 112 6.09 9.91 21.73
N MET A 113 4.93 9.28 21.80
CA MET A 113 3.99 9.35 22.92
C MET A 113 3.90 7.99 23.60
N VAL A 114 4.04 7.96 24.91
CA VAL A 114 3.89 6.73 25.71
C VAL A 114 2.69 6.89 26.63
N LYS A 115 1.80 5.92 26.62
CA LYS A 115 0.60 5.85 27.44
C LYS A 115 0.59 4.52 28.19
N GLY A 116 0.25 4.59 29.49
CA GLY A 116 0.31 3.41 30.37
C GLY A 116 1.71 2.79 30.39
N ASP A 117 1.80 1.47 30.23
CA ASP A 117 3.06 0.73 30.20
C ASP A 117 3.79 0.80 28.84
N GLY A 118 3.13 1.33 27.80
CA GLY A 118 3.69 1.47 26.46
C GLY A 118 3.99 0.15 25.75
N SER A 119 3.44 -0.98 26.21
CA SER A 119 3.80 -2.34 25.76
C SER A 119 3.47 -2.62 24.30
N ALA A 120 2.33 -2.13 23.81
CA ALA A 120 1.99 -2.20 22.39
C ALA A 120 2.60 -1.03 21.61
N GLN A 121 2.74 -1.16 20.30
CA GLN A 121 3.28 -0.08 19.46
C GLN A 121 2.39 0.17 18.24
N MET A 122 2.28 1.45 17.86
CA MET A 122 1.66 1.88 16.62
C MET A 122 2.31 3.14 16.07
N ALA A 123 2.17 3.36 14.77
CA ALA A 123 2.57 4.59 14.10
C ALA A 123 1.35 5.30 13.54
N VAL A 124 1.36 6.64 13.56
CA VAL A 124 0.27 7.47 13.05
C VAL A 124 0.85 8.58 12.18
N PHE A 125 0.47 8.61 10.92
CA PHE A 125 0.75 9.71 10.01
C PHE A 125 -0.41 10.69 10.05
N SER A 126 -0.18 11.90 10.54
CA SER A 126 -1.25 12.84 10.90
C SER A 126 -0.90 14.27 10.50
N ASP A 127 -1.86 14.97 9.85
CA ASP A 127 -1.72 16.39 9.51
C ASP A 127 -2.47 17.25 10.54
N PRO A 128 -1.87 18.34 11.05
CA PRO A 128 -2.46 19.15 12.10
C PRO A 128 -3.74 19.89 11.68
N ASN A 129 -3.98 20.07 10.39
CA ASN A 129 -5.18 20.73 9.86
C ASN A 129 -6.25 19.74 9.37
N CYS A 130 -6.01 18.43 9.50
CA CYS A 130 -6.96 17.39 9.10
C CYS A 130 -8.03 17.19 10.18
N GLY A 131 -9.32 17.36 9.80
CA GLY A 131 -10.46 17.13 10.70
C GLY A 131 -10.54 15.69 11.21
N HIS A 132 -10.30 14.69 10.35
CA HIS A 132 -10.25 13.28 10.72
C HIS A 132 -9.07 12.97 11.65
N CYS A 133 -7.94 13.67 11.51
CA CYS A 133 -6.80 13.54 12.43
C CYS A 133 -7.15 14.08 13.82
N LYS A 134 -7.86 15.19 13.89
CA LYS A 134 -8.37 15.71 15.18
C LYS A 134 -9.36 14.78 15.84
N TYR A 135 -10.22 14.14 15.04
CA TYR A 135 -11.13 13.11 15.53
C TYR A 135 -10.37 11.89 16.07
N LEU A 136 -9.38 11.40 15.32
CA LEU A 136 -8.51 10.32 15.79
C LEU A 136 -7.80 10.69 17.10
N GLU A 137 -7.25 11.91 17.22
CA GLU A 137 -6.55 12.35 18.43
C GLU A 137 -7.47 12.29 19.66
N LYS A 138 -8.76 12.64 19.53
CA LYS A 138 -9.76 12.46 20.61
C LYS A 138 -9.95 11.01 21.00
N ASN A 139 -9.97 10.09 20.02
CA ASN A 139 -10.07 8.66 20.28
C ASN A 139 -8.79 8.13 20.95
N LEU A 140 -7.62 8.58 20.52
CA LEU A 140 -6.35 8.20 21.12
C LEU A 140 -6.24 8.58 22.61
N GLN A 141 -7.00 9.58 23.08
CA GLN A 141 -7.05 9.88 24.52
C GLN A 141 -7.60 8.71 25.35
N LYS A 142 -8.44 7.88 24.76
CA LYS A 142 -9.10 6.71 25.40
C LYS A 142 -8.34 5.39 25.16
N VAL A 143 -7.20 5.46 24.48
CA VAL A 143 -6.31 4.30 24.25
C VAL A 143 -5.22 4.32 25.28
N ASP A 144 -4.87 3.15 25.85
CA ASP A 144 -3.83 3.02 26.89
C ASP A 144 -2.88 1.86 26.60
N ASN A 145 -1.77 1.79 27.36
CA ASN A 145 -0.74 0.76 27.25
C ASN A 145 -0.14 0.67 25.84
N VAL A 146 0.17 1.83 25.24
CA VAL A 146 0.68 1.93 23.87
C VAL A 146 1.77 2.99 23.75
N THR A 147 2.80 2.67 22.96
CA THR A 147 3.74 3.65 22.42
C THR A 147 3.28 4.06 21.02
N ILE A 148 2.98 5.33 20.81
CA ILE A 148 2.54 5.90 19.53
C ILE A 148 3.72 6.69 18.94
N TYR A 149 4.09 6.35 17.71
CA TYR A 149 5.04 7.10 16.89
C TYR A 149 4.26 7.97 15.91
N LEU A 150 4.08 9.25 16.23
CA LEU A 150 3.35 10.19 15.38
C LEU A 150 4.30 10.86 14.41
N PHE A 151 4.06 10.66 13.10
CA PHE A 151 4.76 11.30 12.00
C PHE A 151 3.96 12.52 11.53
N PRO A 152 4.44 13.76 11.79
CA PRO A 152 3.72 14.97 11.42
C PRO A 152 3.74 15.17 9.90
N MET A 153 2.58 15.07 9.26
CA MET A 153 2.40 15.33 7.84
C MET A 153 2.14 16.83 7.59
N THR A 154 2.48 17.28 6.38
CA THR A 154 2.34 18.70 5.98
C THR A 154 1.72 18.82 4.59
N MET A 155 0.67 18.02 4.31
CA MET A 155 0.12 17.89 2.95
C MET A 155 -1.10 18.76 2.67
N LEU A 156 -1.83 19.23 3.69
CA LEU A 156 -3.13 19.88 3.47
C LEU A 156 -3.03 21.40 3.25
N SER A 157 -2.03 22.05 3.85
CA SER A 157 -1.86 23.50 3.70
C SER A 157 -0.46 23.95 4.14
N ASP A 158 -0.07 25.16 3.75
CA ASP A 158 1.18 25.79 4.19
C ASP A 158 1.24 25.95 5.71
N SER A 159 0.10 26.21 6.36
CA SER A 159 0.03 26.29 7.83
C SER A 159 0.27 24.94 8.52
N SER A 160 0.02 23.81 7.84
CA SER A 160 0.34 22.47 8.39
C SER A 160 1.83 22.35 8.69
N LYS A 161 2.70 22.87 7.82
CA LYS A 161 4.15 22.87 8.03
C LYS A 161 4.54 23.69 9.27
N THR A 162 4.03 24.93 9.36
CA THR A 162 4.35 25.82 10.48
C THR A 162 3.86 25.26 11.82
N ILE A 163 2.64 24.70 11.84
CA ILE A 163 2.07 24.12 13.07
C ILE A 163 2.85 22.89 13.48
N SER A 164 3.13 21.96 12.54
CA SER A 164 3.92 20.76 12.80
C SER A 164 5.32 21.08 13.29
N GLU A 165 6.01 22.05 12.67
CA GLU A 165 7.35 22.47 13.07
C GLU A 165 7.36 23.10 14.46
N ASN A 166 6.39 23.97 14.75
CA ASN A 166 6.29 24.60 16.06
C ASN A 166 6.03 23.56 17.18
N ALA A 167 5.15 22.58 16.89
CA ALA A 167 4.92 21.49 17.85
C ALA A 167 6.16 20.61 18.02
N TRP A 168 6.80 20.20 16.95
CA TRP A 168 8.03 19.39 16.94
C TRP A 168 9.17 20.07 17.71
N CYS A 169 9.36 21.36 17.49
CA CYS A 169 10.44 22.15 18.05
C CYS A 169 10.08 22.84 19.37
N SER A 170 8.98 22.48 20.02
CA SER A 170 8.63 22.95 21.35
C SER A 170 9.39 22.20 22.44
N ASP A 171 9.34 22.70 23.68
CA ASP A 171 9.93 22.01 24.83
C ASP A 171 9.25 20.67 25.13
N ASN A 172 7.95 20.59 24.87
CA ASN A 172 7.18 19.36 24.99
C ASN A 172 6.37 19.10 23.71
N PRO A 173 6.95 18.41 22.71
CA PRO A 173 6.29 18.16 21.43
C PRO A 173 4.95 17.42 21.56
N VAL A 174 4.85 16.47 22.47
CA VAL A 174 3.61 15.70 22.71
C VAL A 174 2.50 16.62 23.15
N LYS A 175 2.74 17.39 24.23
CA LYS A 175 1.75 18.32 24.77
C LYS A 175 1.37 19.40 23.74
N SER A 176 2.35 19.92 23.02
CA SER A 176 2.17 20.98 22.03
C SER A 176 1.30 20.51 20.84
N TRP A 177 1.53 19.28 20.37
CA TRP A 177 0.71 18.62 19.36
C TRP A 177 -0.72 18.42 19.85
N GLN A 178 -0.89 17.82 21.04
CA GLN A 178 -2.20 17.54 21.62
C GLN A 178 -3.00 18.81 21.92
N ASP A 179 -2.36 19.85 22.45
CA ASP A 179 -3.00 21.15 22.70
C ASP A 179 -3.60 21.74 21.39
N TRP A 180 -2.89 21.58 20.25
CA TRP A 180 -3.42 22.00 18.96
C TRP A 180 -4.55 21.12 18.48
N MET A 181 -4.34 19.80 18.47
CA MET A 181 -5.30 18.85 17.89
C MET A 181 -6.62 18.80 18.66
N LEU A 182 -6.57 18.92 19.99
CA LEU A 182 -7.73 18.81 20.88
C LEU A 182 -8.38 20.15 21.18
N ASN A 183 -7.59 21.22 21.34
CA ASN A 183 -8.03 22.48 21.91
C ASN A 183 -7.83 23.68 20.96
N GLY A 184 -7.21 23.48 19.79
CA GLY A 184 -6.90 24.58 18.85
C GLY A 184 -5.86 25.56 19.35
N LYS A 185 -5.11 25.24 20.43
CA LYS A 185 -4.08 26.10 20.96
C LYS A 185 -2.82 26.02 20.09
N LYS A 186 -2.50 27.13 19.41
CA LYS A 186 -1.36 27.18 18.49
C LYS A 186 -0.04 26.88 19.19
N PRO A 187 0.75 25.92 18.63
CA PRO A 187 2.06 25.59 19.18
C PRO A 187 3.07 26.73 18.93
N VAL A 188 4.01 26.87 19.86
CA VAL A 188 5.09 27.86 19.79
C VAL A 188 6.41 27.10 19.68
N LYS A 189 7.24 27.51 18.70
CA LYS A 189 8.60 27.02 18.56
C LYS A 189 9.49 27.64 19.63
N THR A 190 10.11 26.81 20.46
CA THR A 190 11.02 27.25 21.53
C THR A 190 12.47 26.99 21.18
N LYS A 191 12.76 25.96 20.39
CA LYS A 191 14.10 25.57 19.96
C LYS A 191 14.42 26.20 18.61
N VAL A 192 15.14 27.33 18.61
CA VAL A 192 15.39 28.16 17.41
C VAL A 192 16.12 27.39 16.29
N THR A 193 17.10 26.55 16.64
CA THR A 193 17.91 25.77 15.67
C THR A 193 17.25 24.46 15.24
N CYS A 194 16.09 24.12 15.82
CA CYS A 194 15.36 22.91 15.47
C CYS A 194 14.58 23.11 14.18
N SER A 195 14.48 22.06 13.38
CA SER A 195 13.61 21.98 12.20
C SER A 195 12.86 20.66 12.15
N LEU A 196 11.66 20.70 11.61
CA LEU A 196 10.85 19.49 11.35
C LEU A 196 11.49 18.67 10.21
N PRO A 197 11.67 17.35 10.33
CA PRO A 197 12.12 16.48 9.23
C PRO A 197 10.99 16.24 8.20
N ALA A 198 10.41 17.34 7.68
CA ALA A 198 9.23 17.28 6.80
C ALA A 198 9.50 16.56 5.49
N LYS A 199 10.72 16.70 4.94
CA LYS A 199 11.13 16.04 3.70
C LYS A 199 11.25 14.53 3.90
N GLU A 200 11.86 14.11 4.97
CA GLU A 200 12.07 12.70 5.34
C GLU A 200 10.73 12.02 5.64
N VAL A 201 9.84 12.70 6.36
CA VAL A 201 8.49 12.19 6.64
C VAL A 201 7.67 12.09 5.34
N LYS A 202 7.78 13.08 4.43
CA LYS A 202 7.11 13.01 3.14
C LYS A 202 7.63 11.86 2.28
N GLN A 203 8.95 11.70 2.18
CA GLN A 203 9.55 10.59 1.42
C GLN A 203 9.14 9.23 1.97
N LEU A 204 9.11 9.09 3.30
CA LEU A 204 8.61 7.89 3.95
C LEU A 204 7.13 7.65 3.59
N ALA A 205 6.28 8.67 3.71
CA ALA A 205 4.87 8.56 3.38
C ALA A 205 4.64 8.16 1.91
N ASP A 206 5.40 8.77 0.98
CA ASP A 206 5.35 8.43 -0.45
C ASP A 206 5.77 6.96 -0.68
N SER A 207 6.85 6.49 -0.04
CA SER A 207 7.33 5.11 -0.16
C SER A 207 6.35 4.07 0.40
N LEU A 208 5.57 4.46 1.40
CA LEU A 208 4.51 3.65 1.99
C LEU A 208 3.16 3.80 1.27
N GLY A 209 3.10 4.57 0.18
CA GLY A 209 1.86 4.82 -0.56
C GLY A 209 0.79 5.53 0.26
N ILE A 210 1.16 6.39 1.22
CA ILE A 210 0.22 7.17 2.03
C ILE A 210 -0.29 8.35 1.22
N ARG A 211 -1.58 8.35 0.89
CA ARG A 211 -2.24 9.39 0.08
C ARG A 211 -3.21 10.24 0.89
N GLY A 212 -3.39 9.93 2.17
CA GLY A 212 -4.34 10.63 3.04
C GLY A 212 -4.01 10.48 4.52
N THR A 213 -4.56 11.37 5.31
CA THR A 213 -4.39 11.37 6.76
C THR A 213 -5.74 11.33 7.48
N PRO A 214 -5.80 10.68 8.65
CA PRO A 214 -4.72 9.91 9.25
C PRO A 214 -4.51 8.56 8.56
N THR A 215 -3.30 7.99 8.65
CA THR A 215 -3.02 6.59 8.33
C THR A 215 -2.28 5.98 9.51
N LEU A 216 -2.76 4.83 9.97
CA LEU A 216 -2.20 4.10 11.11
C LEU A 216 -1.46 2.85 10.64
N PHE A 217 -0.41 2.49 11.35
CA PHE A 217 0.24 1.18 11.23
C PHE A 217 0.41 0.58 12.62
N PHE A 218 0.08 -0.69 12.75
CA PHE A 218 0.28 -1.45 13.97
C PHE A 218 1.61 -2.22 13.93
N SER A 219 2.07 -2.71 15.05
CA SER A 219 3.37 -3.40 15.16
C SER A 219 3.48 -4.68 14.33
N ASP A 220 2.36 -5.28 13.92
CA ASP A 220 2.31 -6.42 12.98
C ASP A 220 2.39 -6.00 11.50
N GLY A 221 2.61 -4.71 11.24
CA GLY A 221 2.64 -4.12 9.91
C GLY A 221 1.27 -3.79 9.31
N THR A 222 0.16 -4.15 9.97
CA THR A 222 -1.19 -3.86 9.47
C THR A 222 -1.41 -2.36 9.31
N ARG A 223 -1.88 -1.96 8.12
CA ARG A 223 -2.26 -0.58 7.78
C ARG A 223 -3.76 -0.37 7.99
N VAL A 224 -4.11 0.76 8.57
CA VAL A 224 -5.51 1.22 8.66
C VAL A 224 -5.58 2.67 8.18
N PRO A 225 -6.16 2.94 7.00
CA PRO A 225 -6.38 4.29 6.50
C PRO A 225 -7.60 4.93 7.18
N GLY A 226 -7.51 6.22 7.48
CA GLY A 226 -8.60 6.98 8.09
C GLY A 226 -8.62 6.93 9.61
N ALA A 227 -9.57 7.65 10.18
CA ALA A 227 -9.76 7.72 11.63
C ALA A 227 -10.51 6.47 12.14
N VAL A 228 -10.07 5.96 13.29
CA VAL A 228 -10.55 4.73 13.92
C VAL A 228 -11.04 5.03 15.32
N GLU A 229 -12.07 4.33 15.75
CA GLU A 229 -12.60 4.44 17.11
C GLU A 229 -11.65 3.83 18.14
N ALA A 230 -11.67 4.38 19.35
CA ALA A 230 -10.80 3.90 20.43
C ALA A 230 -10.99 2.42 20.75
N GLN A 231 -12.22 1.91 20.66
CA GLN A 231 -12.53 0.51 20.94
C GLN A 231 -11.84 -0.44 19.93
N ASP A 232 -11.81 -0.06 18.64
CA ASP A 232 -11.22 -0.87 17.59
C ASP A 232 -9.69 -0.86 17.70
N ILE A 233 -9.10 0.32 18.02
CA ILE A 233 -7.68 0.44 18.32
C ILE A 233 -7.31 -0.45 19.51
N ASN A 234 -8.04 -0.34 20.63
CA ASN A 234 -7.77 -1.15 21.81
C ASN A 234 -7.94 -2.65 21.55
N PHE A 235 -8.94 -3.04 20.75
CA PHE A 235 -9.12 -4.43 20.33
C PHE A 235 -7.90 -4.93 19.56
N LYS A 236 -7.47 -4.18 18.53
CA LYS A 236 -6.29 -4.54 17.72
C LYS A 236 -5.03 -4.61 18.57
N LEU A 237 -4.78 -3.63 19.43
CA LEU A 237 -3.58 -3.61 20.29
C LEU A 237 -3.52 -4.80 21.27
N LYS A 238 -4.68 -5.30 21.73
CA LYS A 238 -4.73 -6.51 22.58
C LYS A 238 -4.31 -7.78 21.83
N THR A 239 -4.55 -7.86 20.53
CA THR A 239 -4.14 -9.01 19.72
C THR A 239 -2.63 -9.02 19.39
N LEU A 240 -1.92 -7.94 19.71
CA LEU A 240 -0.49 -7.72 19.38
C LEU A 240 0.45 -7.80 20.58
N ARG A 241 -0.09 -8.13 21.76
CA ARG A 241 0.65 -8.28 23.03
C ARG A 241 1.07 -9.70 23.30
#